data_caa09e21033ff92f69e92655fe5fbcd5
#
_entry.id   caa09e21033ff92f69e92655fe5fbcd5
#
_cell.length_a   1.000
_cell.length_b   1.000
_cell.length_c   1.000
_cell.angle_alpha   90.00
_cell.angle_beta   90.00
_cell.angle_gamma   90.00
#
_symmetry.space_group_name_H-M   'P 1'
#
loop_
_entity.id
_entity.type
_entity.pdbx_description
1 polymer ?
#
loop_
_entity_poly.entity_id
_entity_poly.type
_entity_poly.pdbx_seq_one_letter_code
_entity_poly.pdbx_strand_id
1 'polypeptide(L)'
;MRKNILFHSILFISLFSCQSKQQEDKQISTIDSTLQVKATSILENKLTELNALSGQAIVMGVQTGHIKAMVGLERKDSADYPSCENFSQAHESALIQPISILTALETGKVKLSDTVDVSDGSYSIQDRALKDHNWHRGGYGEISIKQGLASSSNIAVYKTIEKAFGNDAQAYFNLLNNMSYGKPDSIAGIANLKPAYFVTPKDSGWSDTAFAWFCIGYNQTITPIQTLTFYNAIANSGKIVQPQLYKDSTTVINPQIASQANIDSLKQALEYVVTDGLGQPAKSDKVQVAGKTGTVQLEDGSYIVEFCGYFPADAPQYSAIISIHKKELPASGGLMAGDVFKRIAEYISTYNKYFNSKREH
;
A
#
# COMPACT_ATOMS: atom_id res chain seq x y z
N MET A 1 -90.50 -15.76 33.97
CA MET A 1 -89.51 -15.44 32.93
C MET A 1 -88.49 -14.55 33.55
N ARG A 2 -87.35 -15.09 34.00
CA ARG A 2 -86.20 -14.32 34.51
C ARG A 2 -85.05 -14.48 33.56
N LYS A 3 -84.54 -13.34 32.96
CA LYS A 3 -83.39 -13.26 32.10
C LYS A 3 -82.16 -13.12 32.98
N ASN A 4 -81.27 -14.09 32.96
CA ASN A 4 -79.93 -14.00 33.52
C ASN A 4 -79.02 -13.22 32.59
N ILE A 5 -78.44 -12.14 33.08
CA ILE A 5 -77.38 -11.36 32.40
C ILE A 5 -76.04 -11.83 32.98
N LEU A 6 -75.25 -12.49 32.18
CA LEU A 6 -73.88 -12.88 32.50
C LEU A 6 -72.95 -11.67 32.26
N PHE A 7 -72.30 -11.18 33.29
CA PHE A 7 -71.21 -10.21 33.22
C PHE A 7 -69.92 -10.93 32.86
N HIS A 8 -69.36 -10.66 31.65
CA HIS A 8 -68.00 -11.08 31.31
C HIS A 8 -67.02 -9.96 31.69
N SER A 9 -66.19 -10.22 32.69
CA SER A 9 -65.06 -9.37 33.06
C SER A 9 -63.96 -9.60 32.05
N ILE A 10 -63.65 -8.59 31.21
CA ILE A 10 -62.51 -8.59 30.31
C ILE A 10 -61.30 -8.08 31.11
N LEU A 11 -60.37 -8.98 31.38
CA LEU A 11 -59.08 -8.68 32.01
C LEU A 11 -58.15 -8.08 30.94
N PHE A 12 -57.87 -6.76 30.99
CA PHE A 12 -56.88 -6.12 30.18
C PHE A 12 -55.48 -6.43 30.75
N ILE A 13 -54.76 -7.35 30.08
CA ILE A 13 -53.32 -7.54 30.33
C ILE A 13 -52.60 -6.48 29.53
N SER A 14 -52.12 -5.45 30.18
CA SER A 14 -51.19 -4.47 29.63
C SER A 14 -49.79 -5.11 29.43
N LEU A 15 -49.50 -5.54 28.21
CA LEU A 15 -48.14 -5.91 27.81
C LEU A 15 -47.27 -4.63 27.79
N PHE A 16 -46.50 -4.42 28.84
CA PHE A 16 -45.39 -3.49 28.79
C PHE A 16 -44.33 -4.02 27.82
N SER A 17 -44.38 -3.57 26.60
CA SER A 17 -43.28 -3.72 25.63
C SER A 17 -42.10 -2.94 26.16
N CYS A 18 -41.13 -3.65 26.74
CA CYS A 18 -39.82 -3.12 27.04
C CYS A 18 -39.09 -2.93 25.73
N GLN A 19 -39.27 -1.77 25.09
CA GLN A 19 -38.40 -1.33 24.02
C GLN A 19 -37.01 -1.08 24.62
N SER A 20 -36.14 -2.07 24.51
CA SER A 20 -34.70 -1.86 24.68
C SER A 20 -34.29 -0.80 23.63
N LYS A 21 -34.04 0.42 24.06
CA LYS A 21 -33.30 1.39 23.28
C LYS A 21 -31.95 0.72 23.00
N GLN A 22 -31.77 0.19 21.79
CA GLN A 22 -30.44 -0.06 21.26
C GLN A 22 -29.76 1.31 21.24
N GLN A 23 -28.86 1.49 22.19
CA GLN A 23 -27.90 2.57 22.19
C GLN A 23 -27.04 2.29 20.96
N GLU A 24 -27.26 3.02 19.88
CA GLU A 24 -26.32 3.03 18.75
C GLU A 24 -25.00 3.52 19.34
N ASP A 25 -24.07 2.58 19.54
CA ASP A 25 -22.69 2.90 19.89
C ASP A 25 -22.13 3.74 18.75
N LYS A 26 -22.04 5.05 18.98
CA LYS A 26 -21.55 6.01 17.98
C LYS A 26 -20.09 5.69 17.70
N GLN A 27 -19.83 5.00 16.60
CA GLN A 27 -18.48 4.66 16.18
C GLN A 27 -17.64 5.93 16.05
N ILE A 28 -16.51 5.99 16.77
CA ILE A 28 -15.60 7.13 16.75
C ILE A 28 -14.64 6.96 15.58
N SER A 29 -14.66 7.88 14.63
CA SER A 29 -13.74 7.88 13.49
C SER A 29 -12.27 7.97 13.95
N THR A 30 -11.38 7.30 13.20
CA THR A 30 -9.92 7.38 13.38
C THR A 30 -9.30 8.51 12.59
N ILE A 31 -10.04 9.09 11.64
CA ILE A 31 -9.59 10.19 10.78
C ILE A 31 -9.28 11.44 11.63
N ASP A 32 -8.11 12.01 11.41
CA ASP A 32 -7.73 13.34 11.89
C ASP A 32 -8.19 14.37 10.86
N SER A 33 -9.17 15.19 11.23
CA SER A 33 -9.79 16.15 10.32
C SER A 33 -8.80 17.20 9.79
N THR A 34 -7.85 17.61 10.62
CA THR A 34 -6.83 18.59 10.23
C THR A 34 -5.85 18.00 9.21
N LEU A 35 -5.41 16.76 9.47
CA LEU A 35 -4.57 16.01 8.53
C LEU A 35 -5.33 15.69 7.23
N GLN A 36 -6.60 15.30 7.33
CA GLN A 36 -7.45 15.04 6.15
C GLN A 36 -7.51 16.24 5.21
N VAL A 37 -7.81 17.42 5.73
CA VAL A 37 -7.86 18.67 4.95
C VAL A 37 -6.50 18.98 4.33
N LYS A 38 -5.41 18.84 5.11
CA LYS A 38 -4.06 19.13 4.62
C LYS A 38 -3.60 18.14 3.55
N ALA A 39 -3.84 16.85 3.75
CA ALA A 39 -3.51 15.82 2.77
C ALA A 39 -4.29 16.01 1.46
N THR A 40 -5.59 16.37 1.55
CA THR A 40 -6.42 16.73 0.39
C THR A 40 -5.78 17.85 -0.41
N SER A 41 -5.47 18.98 0.23
CA SER A 41 -4.86 20.13 -0.44
C SER A 41 -3.49 19.80 -1.07
N ILE A 42 -2.66 19.01 -0.41
CA ILE A 42 -1.36 18.62 -0.96
C ILE A 42 -1.53 17.74 -2.20
N LEU A 43 -2.44 16.76 -2.16
CA LEU A 43 -2.71 15.87 -3.29
C LEU A 43 -3.33 16.65 -4.46
N GLU A 44 -4.37 17.44 -4.22
CA GLU A 44 -5.07 18.24 -5.23
C GLU A 44 -4.12 19.17 -5.99
N ASN A 45 -3.25 19.89 -5.28
CA ASN A 45 -2.23 20.74 -5.91
C ASN A 45 -1.31 19.94 -6.85
N LYS A 46 -0.90 18.72 -6.45
CA LYS A 46 -0.07 17.86 -7.29
C LYS A 46 -0.84 17.32 -8.49
N LEU A 47 -2.09 16.91 -8.32
CA LEU A 47 -2.92 16.44 -9.43
C LEU A 47 -3.14 17.55 -10.47
N THR A 48 -3.35 18.78 -10.01
CA THR A 48 -3.47 19.97 -10.89
C THR A 48 -2.18 20.25 -11.63
N GLU A 49 -1.02 20.24 -10.94
CA GLU A 49 0.31 20.41 -11.52
C GLU A 49 0.57 19.39 -12.63
N LEU A 50 0.17 18.14 -12.41
CA LEU A 50 0.42 17.02 -13.32
C LEU A 50 -0.65 16.86 -14.41
N ASN A 51 -1.73 17.63 -14.37
CA ASN A 51 -2.92 17.40 -15.19
C ASN A 51 -3.38 15.92 -15.10
N ALA A 52 -3.34 15.36 -13.87
CA ALA A 52 -3.63 13.95 -13.62
C ALA A 52 -5.13 13.63 -13.76
N LEU A 53 -5.48 12.35 -13.88
CA LEU A 53 -6.86 11.87 -13.95
C LEU A 53 -7.46 11.73 -12.55
N SER A 54 -6.72 11.12 -11.63
CA SER A 54 -7.15 10.88 -10.26
C SER A 54 -5.97 10.65 -9.33
N GLY A 55 -6.23 10.62 -8.02
CA GLY A 55 -5.22 10.27 -7.03
C GLY A 55 -5.81 9.84 -5.71
N GLN A 56 -5.00 9.11 -4.96
CA GLN A 56 -5.28 8.68 -3.59
C GLN A 56 -4.10 9.03 -2.68
N ALA A 57 -4.41 9.40 -1.44
CA ALA A 57 -3.43 9.52 -0.37
C ALA A 57 -4.03 8.93 0.91
N ILE A 58 -3.40 7.87 1.44
CA ILE A 58 -3.85 7.19 2.65
C ILE A 58 -2.71 7.20 3.67
N VAL A 59 -3.01 7.64 4.89
CA VAL A 59 -2.07 7.65 6.03
C VAL A 59 -2.60 6.76 7.13
N MET A 60 -1.77 5.85 7.64
CA MET A 60 -2.14 4.87 8.65
C MET A 60 -1.14 4.85 9.81
N GLY A 61 -1.63 4.70 11.04
CA GLY A 61 -0.81 4.50 12.22
C GLY A 61 -0.21 3.09 12.25
N VAL A 62 1.11 2.99 12.44
CA VAL A 62 1.87 1.74 12.32
C VAL A 62 1.38 0.68 13.31
N GLN A 63 1.23 1.05 14.59
CA GLN A 63 0.91 0.10 15.66
C GLN A 63 -0.56 -0.32 15.70
N THR A 64 -1.46 0.58 15.28
CA THR A 64 -2.90 0.42 15.50
C THR A 64 -3.68 0.06 14.25
N GLY A 65 -3.15 0.33 13.07
CA GLY A 65 -3.90 0.27 11.82
C GLY A 65 -4.92 1.40 11.64
N HIS A 66 -4.98 2.38 12.56
CA HIS A 66 -5.89 3.51 12.46
C HIS A 66 -5.59 4.35 11.22
N ILE A 67 -6.55 4.50 10.34
CA ILE A 67 -6.45 5.38 9.17
C ILE A 67 -6.61 6.82 9.64
N LYS A 68 -5.58 7.63 9.49
CA LYS A 68 -5.50 9.02 9.95
C LYS A 68 -5.94 10.02 8.89
N ALA A 69 -5.71 9.70 7.63
CA ALA A 69 -6.25 10.42 6.48
C ALA A 69 -6.53 9.43 5.35
N MET A 70 -7.60 9.67 4.61
CA MET A 70 -8.01 8.85 3.47
C MET A 70 -8.61 9.76 2.41
N VAL A 71 -7.79 10.14 1.44
CA VAL A 71 -8.12 11.10 0.39
C VAL A 71 -8.23 10.40 -0.95
N GLY A 72 -9.37 10.51 -1.60
CA GLY A 72 -9.60 10.12 -2.98
C GLY A 72 -10.09 11.32 -3.78
N LEU A 73 -9.44 11.62 -4.90
CA LEU A 73 -9.76 12.73 -5.79
C LEU A 73 -9.79 12.23 -7.24
N GLU A 74 -10.78 12.68 -8.00
CA GLU A 74 -10.91 12.29 -9.40
C GLU A 74 -11.46 13.45 -10.22
N ARG A 75 -10.80 13.74 -11.35
CA ARG A 75 -11.29 14.71 -12.33
C ARG A 75 -12.44 14.09 -13.11
N LYS A 76 -13.55 14.85 -13.23
CA LYS A 76 -14.66 14.46 -14.12
C LYS A 76 -14.62 15.30 -15.38
N ASP A 77 -15.42 16.33 -15.48
CA ASP A 77 -15.59 17.15 -16.69
C ASP A 77 -14.97 18.55 -16.58
N SER A 78 -14.41 18.89 -15.43
CA SER A 78 -13.84 20.22 -15.12
C SER A 78 -12.35 20.13 -14.81
N ALA A 79 -11.71 21.28 -14.56
CA ALA A 79 -10.34 21.31 -14.06
C ALA A 79 -10.23 20.93 -12.58
N ASP A 80 -11.36 20.78 -11.89
CA ASP A 80 -11.43 20.50 -10.46
C ASP A 80 -11.32 19.01 -10.15
N TYR A 81 -10.89 18.69 -8.93
CA TYR A 81 -10.75 17.35 -8.40
C TYR A 81 -11.73 17.12 -7.23
N PRO A 82 -13.01 16.85 -7.51
CA PRO A 82 -13.94 16.52 -6.44
C PRO A 82 -13.50 15.26 -5.70
N SER A 83 -13.84 15.20 -4.41
CA SER A 83 -13.64 14.01 -3.60
C SER A 83 -14.43 12.83 -4.16
N CYS A 84 -13.81 11.65 -4.15
CA CYS A 84 -14.42 10.40 -4.60
C CYS A 84 -14.00 9.24 -3.70
N GLU A 85 -14.83 8.18 -3.70
CA GLU A 85 -14.55 6.94 -2.96
C GLU A 85 -13.93 5.89 -3.90
N ASN A 86 -12.77 6.19 -4.48
CA ASN A 86 -12.06 5.31 -5.41
C ASN A 86 -11.17 4.26 -4.71
N PHE A 87 -11.31 4.06 -3.40
CA PHE A 87 -10.44 3.20 -2.58
C PHE A 87 -10.57 1.71 -2.87
N SER A 88 -11.63 1.29 -3.54
CA SER A 88 -11.84 -0.08 -4.02
C SER A 88 -11.24 -0.34 -5.40
N GLN A 89 -10.68 0.68 -6.07
CA GLN A 89 -10.01 0.49 -7.35
C GLN A 89 -8.70 -0.26 -7.15
N ALA A 90 -8.57 -1.41 -7.83
CA ALA A 90 -7.37 -2.23 -7.82
C ALA A 90 -6.67 -2.13 -9.18
N HIS A 91 -5.36 -2.11 -9.16
CA HIS A 91 -4.51 -2.00 -10.35
C HIS A 91 -3.21 -2.79 -10.16
N GLU A 92 -2.47 -2.97 -11.23
CA GLU A 92 -1.10 -3.46 -11.18
C GLU A 92 -0.20 -2.49 -10.43
N SER A 93 0.81 -3.01 -9.69
CA SER A 93 1.66 -2.15 -8.87
C SER A 93 3.08 -2.67 -8.75
N ALA A 94 4.05 -1.86 -9.19
CA ALA A 94 5.47 -2.15 -9.02
C ALA A 94 5.95 -2.07 -7.56
N LEU A 95 5.08 -1.68 -6.63
CA LEU A 95 5.36 -1.71 -5.19
C LEU A 95 5.49 -3.13 -4.62
N ILE A 96 5.22 -4.18 -5.41
CA ILE A 96 5.52 -5.56 -5.02
C ILE A 96 7.03 -5.84 -4.97
N GLN A 97 7.89 -5.09 -5.66
CA GLN A 97 9.32 -5.40 -5.77
C GLN A 97 10.02 -5.66 -4.42
N PRO A 98 9.87 -4.84 -3.36
CA PRO A 98 10.44 -5.15 -2.05
C PRO A 98 9.86 -6.43 -1.43
N ILE A 99 8.61 -6.73 -1.72
CA ILE A 99 7.90 -7.92 -1.22
C ILE A 99 8.47 -9.17 -1.90
N SER A 100 8.69 -9.09 -3.21
CA SER A 100 9.39 -10.14 -3.97
C SER A 100 10.79 -10.39 -3.42
N ILE A 101 11.55 -9.32 -3.15
CA ILE A 101 12.88 -9.47 -2.53
C ILE A 101 12.77 -10.11 -1.12
N LEU A 102 11.77 -9.73 -0.31
CA LEU A 102 11.56 -10.33 1.00
C LEU A 102 11.31 -11.85 0.91
N THR A 103 10.50 -12.29 -0.07
CA THR A 103 10.30 -13.75 -0.29
C THR A 103 11.60 -14.45 -0.66
N ALA A 104 12.44 -13.81 -1.47
CA ALA A 104 13.74 -14.38 -1.84
C ALA A 104 14.70 -14.47 -0.63
N LEU A 105 14.73 -13.43 0.22
CA LEU A 105 15.53 -13.43 1.46
C LEU A 105 15.10 -14.56 2.42
N GLU A 106 13.80 -14.83 2.55
CA GLU A 106 13.27 -15.91 3.40
C GLU A 106 13.68 -17.32 2.94
N THR A 107 14.12 -17.50 1.69
CA THR A 107 14.71 -18.78 1.25
C THR A 107 16.11 -19.03 1.83
N GLY A 108 16.78 -17.99 2.33
CA GLY A 108 18.18 -18.03 2.77
C GLY A 108 19.21 -18.19 1.64
N LYS A 109 18.78 -18.25 0.38
CA LYS A 109 19.65 -18.44 -0.79
C LYS A 109 20.29 -17.16 -1.31
N VAL A 110 19.76 -15.99 -0.92
CA VAL A 110 20.22 -14.68 -1.37
C VAL A 110 20.32 -13.71 -0.20
N LYS A 111 21.19 -12.71 -0.37
CA LYS A 111 21.36 -11.57 0.55
C LYS A 111 21.31 -10.28 -0.23
N LEU A 112 20.93 -9.18 0.40
CA LEU A 112 20.88 -7.85 -0.24
C LEU A 112 22.24 -7.37 -0.77
N SER A 113 23.33 -7.89 -0.23
CA SER A 113 24.71 -7.62 -0.69
C SER A 113 25.13 -8.44 -1.90
N ASP A 114 24.41 -9.50 -2.26
CA ASP A 114 24.71 -10.31 -3.43
C ASP A 114 24.60 -9.45 -4.69
N THR A 115 25.49 -9.67 -5.66
CA THR A 115 25.47 -8.98 -6.94
C THR A 115 24.63 -9.73 -7.98
N VAL A 116 24.05 -8.94 -8.86
CA VAL A 116 23.34 -9.40 -10.06
C VAL A 116 23.79 -8.55 -11.23
N ASP A 117 24.09 -9.20 -12.35
CA ASP A 117 24.39 -8.52 -13.60
C ASP A 117 23.07 -8.20 -14.33
N VAL A 118 22.75 -6.92 -14.47
CA VAL A 118 21.61 -6.40 -15.23
C VAL A 118 22.03 -5.87 -16.60
N SER A 119 23.31 -6.00 -16.93
CA SER A 119 23.92 -5.68 -18.22
C SER A 119 23.51 -4.28 -18.72
N ASP A 120 23.11 -4.17 -19.97
CA ASP A 120 22.66 -2.93 -20.62
C ASP A 120 21.21 -2.55 -20.25
N GLY A 121 20.58 -3.25 -19.31
CA GLY A 121 19.20 -2.99 -18.89
C GLY A 121 18.16 -3.68 -19.77
N SER A 122 18.54 -4.70 -20.55
CA SER A 122 17.63 -5.54 -21.33
C SER A 122 17.96 -7.02 -21.07
N TYR A 123 16.95 -7.81 -20.73
CA TYR A 123 17.09 -9.24 -20.45
C TYR A 123 15.98 -10.01 -21.15
N SER A 124 16.36 -10.97 -22.01
CA SER A 124 15.40 -11.79 -22.77
C SER A 124 14.93 -12.97 -21.93
N ILE A 125 13.62 -13.10 -21.79
CA ILE A 125 12.94 -14.24 -21.18
C ILE A 125 12.08 -14.85 -22.28
N GLN A 126 12.54 -15.94 -22.86
CA GLN A 126 11.95 -16.53 -24.06
C GLN A 126 11.85 -15.51 -25.20
N ASP A 127 10.65 -15.22 -25.71
CA ASP A 127 10.35 -14.29 -26.80
C ASP A 127 10.10 -12.84 -26.33
N ARG A 128 10.17 -12.57 -25.01
CA ARG A 128 9.87 -11.25 -24.42
C ARG A 128 11.11 -10.65 -23.76
N ALA A 129 11.28 -9.33 -23.93
CA ALA A 129 12.35 -8.59 -23.26
C ALA A 129 11.83 -7.93 -21.99
N LEU A 130 12.43 -8.30 -20.85
CA LEU A 130 12.33 -7.56 -19.61
C LEU A 130 13.31 -6.39 -19.66
N LYS A 131 12.82 -5.19 -19.39
CA LYS A 131 13.65 -3.97 -19.52
C LYS A 131 13.64 -3.16 -18.23
N ASP A 132 14.80 -2.60 -17.93
CA ASP A 132 14.95 -1.57 -16.92
C ASP A 132 14.66 -0.19 -17.55
N HIS A 133 14.26 0.78 -16.74
CA HIS A 133 13.88 2.10 -17.23
C HIS A 133 15.02 2.86 -17.91
N ASN A 134 16.28 2.47 -17.71
CA ASN A 134 17.47 3.08 -18.29
C ASN A 134 18.12 2.24 -19.40
N TRP A 135 17.45 1.20 -19.93
CA TRP A 135 17.98 0.31 -20.97
C TRP A 135 18.53 1.08 -22.19
N HIS A 136 17.91 2.20 -22.55
CA HIS A 136 18.33 3.06 -23.65
C HIS A 136 19.54 3.95 -23.32
N ARG A 137 20.05 3.89 -22.09
CA ARG A 137 21.21 4.62 -21.58
C ARG A 137 22.33 3.69 -21.11
N GLY A 138 22.26 2.40 -21.46
CA GLY A 138 23.31 1.42 -21.19
C GLY A 138 23.16 0.63 -19.89
N GLY A 139 21.98 0.68 -19.26
CA GLY A 139 21.70 -0.15 -18.07
C GLY A 139 22.51 0.26 -16.83
N TYR A 140 22.65 -0.69 -15.89
CA TYR A 140 23.40 -0.51 -14.64
C TYR A 140 24.60 -1.44 -14.50
N GLY A 141 24.80 -2.41 -15.45
CA GLY A 141 25.87 -3.40 -15.37
C GLY A 141 25.68 -4.35 -14.18
N GLU A 142 26.73 -4.57 -13.40
CA GLU A 142 26.69 -5.38 -12.19
C GLU A 142 26.38 -4.53 -10.97
N ILE A 143 25.31 -4.84 -10.24
CA ILE A 143 24.84 -4.10 -9.06
C ILE A 143 24.43 -5.08 -7.94
N SER A 144 24.45 -4.61 -6.69
CA SER A 144 23.89 -5.40 -5.60
C SER A 144 22.36 -5.45 -5.66
N ILE A 145 21.74 -6.49 -5.07
CA ILE A 145 20.29 -6.62 -4.95
C ILE A 145 19.70 -5.36 -4.28
N LYS A 146 20.37 -4.81 -3.26
CA LYS A 146 19.99 -3.55 -2.61
C LYS A 146 19.97 -2.37 -3.59
N GLN A 147 21.00 -2.22 -4.41
CA GLN A 147 21.05 -1.19 -5.46
C GLN A 147 19.99 -1.43 -6.55
N GLY A 148 19.74 -2.69 -6.94
CA GLY A 148 18.68 -3.06 -7.85
C GLY A 148 17.30 -2.62 -7.35
N LEU A 149 17.02 -2.81 -6.07
CA LEU A 149 15.79 -2.34 -5.45
C LEU A 149 15.72 -0.80 -5.43
N ALA A 150 16.83 -0.13 -5.12
CA ALA A 150 16.91 1.33 -5.06
C ALA A 150 16.74 1.99 -6.43
N SER A 151 17.28 1.39 -7.48
CA SER A 151 17.13 1.83 -8.88
C SER A 151 15.85 1.30 -9.54
N SER A 152 15.03 0.52 -8.81
CA SER A 152 13.83 -0.13 -9.34
C SER A 152 14.11 -0.98 -10.60
N SER A 153 15.25 -1.68 -10.61
CA SER A 153 15.61 -2.57 -11.72
C SER A 153 14.72 -3.80 -11.73
N ASN A 154 13.93 -3.93 -12.78
CA ASN A 154 13.08 -5.10 -13.02
C ASN A 154 13.92 -6.37 -13.17
N ILE A 155 15.07 -6.23 -13.87
CA ILE A 155 15.99 -7.35 -14.13
C ILE A 155 16.63 -7.82 -12.82
N ALA A 156 17.06 -6.88 -11.95
CA ALA A 156 17.65 -7.23 -10.66
C ALA A 156 16.64 -7.98 -9.77
N VAL A 157 15.39 -7.51 -9.72
CA VAL A 157 14.32 -8.19 -8.98
C VAL A 157 14.10 -9.59 -9.54
N TYR A 158 13.86 -9.71 -10.85
CA TYR A 158 13.60 -11.03 -11.46
C TYR A 158 14.76 -12.01 -11.27
N LYS A 159 16.00 -11.62 -11.56
CA LYS A 159 17.18 -12.48 -11.37
C LYS A 159 17.39 -12.91 -9.91
N THR A 160 17.02 -12.07 -8.97
CA THR A 160 17.01 -12.43 -7.54
C THR A 160 15.98 -13.51 -7.26
N ILE A 161 14.77 -13.38 -7.81
CA ILE A 161 13.71 -14.39 -7.68
C ILE A 161 14.11 -15.69 -8.38
N GLU A 162 14.64 -15.61 -9.58
CA GLU A 162 15.14 -16.76 -10.33
C GLU A 162 16.24 -17.50 -9.54
N LYS A 163 17.19 -16.80 -8.92
CA LYS A 163 18.23 -17.40 -8.06
C LYS A 163 17.63 -18.07 -6.83
N ALA A 164 16.58 -17.50 -6.23
CA ALA A 164 15.96 -18.00 -5.02
C ALA A 164 15.03 -19.21 -5.29
N PHE A 165 14.25 -19.17 -6.35
CA PHE A 165 13.15 -20.11 -6.61
C PHE A 165 13.39 -20.97 -7.87
N GLY A 166 14.26 -20.57 -8.80
CA GLY A 166 14.35 -21.20 -10.11
C GLY A 166 13.01 -21.12 -10.84
N ASN A 167 12.50 -22.24 -11.29
CA ASN A 167 11.19 -22.36 -11.96
C ASN A 167 10.03 -22.67 -10.99
N ASP A 168 10.29 -22.72 -9.68
CA ASP A 168 9.26 -23.06 -8.68
C ASP A 168 8.45 -21.81 -8.28
N ALA A 169 7.62 -21.35 -9.19
CA ALA A 169 6.69 -20.26 -8.93
C ALA A 169 5.72 -20.59 -7.78
N GLN A 170 5.34 -21.87 -7.62
CA GLN A 170 4.40 -22.25 -6.55
C GLN A 170 5.01 -22.03 -5.16
N ALA A 171 6.30 -22.28 -4.97
CA ALA A 171 6.99 -21.98 -3.71
C ALA A 171 6.96 -20.47 -3.39
N TYR A 172 7.16 -19.62 -4.41
CA TYR A 172 7.05 -18.16 -4.26
C TYR A 172 5.64 -17.74 -3.83
N PHE A 173 4.60 -18.23 -4.50
CA PHE A 173 3.20 -17.89 -4.15
C PHE A 173 2.81 -18.44 -2.77
N ASN A 174 3.34 -19.58 -2.37
CA ASN A 174 3.13 -20.11 -1.01
C ASN A 174 3.71 -19.17 0.05
N LEU A 175 4.90 -18.60 -0.17
CA LEU A 175 5.47 -17.59 0.73
C LEU A 175 4.66 -16.30 0.75
N LEU A 176 4.22 -15.77 -0.40
CA LEU A 176 3.33 -14.59 -0.45
C LEU A 176 2.05 -14.82 0.35
N ASN A 177 1.45 -15.98 0.22
CA ASN A 177 0.25 -16.34 0.98
C ASN A 177 0.54 -16.42 2.49
N ASN A 178 1.64 -17.04 2.90
CA ASN A 178 2.04 -17.11 4.30
C ASN A 178 2.33 -15.73 4.89
N MET A 179 2.88 -14.81 4.07
CA MET A 179 3.08 -13.41 4.43
C MET A 179 1.76 -12.61 4.45
N SER A 180 0.63 -13.19 4.02
CA SER A 180 -0.66 -12.52 3.90
C SER A 180 -0.63 -11.30 2.95
N TYR A 181 0.14 -11.35 1.87
CA TYR A 181 0.15 -10.31 0.85
C TYR A 181 -1.23 -10.21 0.18
N GLY A 182 -1.72 -8.99 -0.03
CA GLY A 182 -3.04 -8.71 -0.58
C GLY A 182 -4.17 -8.63 0.46
N LYS A 183 -3.90 -8.85 1.75
CA LYS A 183 -4.89 -8.68 2.81
C LYS A 183 -4.94 -7.22 3.32
N PRO A 184 -6.09 -6.81 3.90
CA PRO A 184 -7.35 -7.55 4.11
C PRO A 184 -8.27 -7.59 2.88
N ASP A 185 -9.25 -8.51 2.90
CA ASP A 185 -10.30 -8.61 1.86
C ASP A 185 -11.48 -7.67 2.12
N SER A 186 -11.59 -7.13 3.33
CA SER A 186 -12.62 -6.16 3.71
C SER A 186 -12.12 -5.21 4.81
N ILE A 187 -12.63 -3.98 4.79
CA ILE A 187 -12.37 -2.96 5.81
C ILE A 187 -13.69 -2.29 6.13
N ALA A 188 -14.07 -2.25 7.41
CA ALA A 188 -15.30 -1.58 7.84
C ALA A 188 -15.27 -0.10 7.46
N GLY A 189 -16.30 0.37 6.76
CA GLY A 189 -16.39 1.74 6.24
C GLY A 189 -15.84 1.93 4.82
N ILE A 190 -15.28 0.90 4.18
CA ILE A 190 -14.92 0.92 2.76
C ILE A 190 -15.85 -0.05 2.02
N ALA A 191 -16.77 0.49 1.24
CA ALA A 191 -17.67 -0.31 0.45
C ALA A 191 -16.94 -0.98 -0.72
N ASN A 192 -17.30 -2.25 -1.01
CA ASN A 192 -16.85 -2.97 -2.20
C ASN A 192 -15.33 -3.04 -2.38
N LEU A 193 -14.57 -3.12 -1.29
CA LEU A 193 -13.14 -3.38 -1.37
C LEU A 193 -12.92 -4.67 -2.15
N LYS A 194 -12.19 -4.60 -3.26
CA LYS A 194 -11.90 -5.77 -4.08
C LYS A 194 -10.80 -6.60 -3.42
N PRO A 195 -10.98 -7.93 -3.30
CA PRO A 195 -9.88 -8.81 -2.96
C PRO A 195 -8.74 -8.66 -3.96
N ALA A 196 -7.51 -8.75 -3.49
CA ALA A 196 -6.37 -8.80 -4.40
C ALA A 196 -6.48 -10.03 -5.30
N TYR A 197 -6.17 -9.87 -6.59
CA TYR A 197 -6.17 -10.93 -7.57
C TYR A 197 -4.76 -11.16 -8.09
N PHE A 198 -4.35 -12.41 -8.16
CA PHE A 198 -3.03 -12.84 -8.60
C PHE A 198 -3.16 -13.95 -9.64
N VAL A 199 -2.58 -13.76 -10.81
CA VAL A 199 -2.43 -14.83 -11.80
C VAL A 199 -1.35 -15.79 -11.28
N THR A 200 -1.74 -17.03 -11.00
CA THR A 200 -0.90 -18.06 -10.37
C THR A 200 -0.69 -19.24 -11.32
N PRO A 201 0.25 -20.18 -11.06
CA PRO A 201 0.44 -21.37 -11.88
C PRO A 201 -0.81 -22.26 -12.03
N LYS A 202 -1.86 -22.02 -11.23
CA LYS A 202 -3.12 -22.77 -11.30
C LYS A 202 -4.14 -22.15 -12.25
N ASP A 203 -3.90 -20.94 -12.69
CA ASP A 203 -4.82 -20.19 -13.54
C ASP A 203 -4.55 -20.49 -15.02
N SER A 204 -5.60 -20.56 -15.83
CA SER A 204 -5.50 -20.78 -17.28
C SER A 204 -4.75 -19.67 -18.02
N GLY A 205 -4.65 -18.46 -17.42
CA GLY A 205 -3.88 -17.34 -17.95
C GLY A 205 -2.38 -17.40 -17.61
N TRP A 206 -1.91 -18.43 -16.91
CA TRP A 206 -0.50 -18.58 -16.60
C TRP A 206 0.31 -18.91 -17.87
N SER A 207 1.39 -18.17 -18.09
CA SER A 207 2.34 -18.39 -19.19
C SER A 207 3.75 -18.56 -18.64
N ASP A 208 4.66 -19.04 -19.46
CA ASP A 208 6.06 -19.26 -19.08
C ASP A 208 6.79 -17.98 -18.65
N THR A 209 6.30 -16.82 -19.12
CA THR A 209 6.84 -15.50 -18.69
C THR A 209 6.08 -14.89 -17.52
N ALA A 210 4.93 -15.44 -17.12
CA ALA A 210 4.02 -14.84 -16.14
C ALA A 210 4.71 -14.61 -14.78
N PHE A 211 5.59 -15.53 -14.37
CA PHE A 211 6.32 -15.42 -13.11
C PHE A 211 7.23 -14.18 -13.06
N ALA A 212 7.99 -13.94 -14.13
CA ALA A 212 8.87 -12.80 -14.21
C ALA A 212 8.11 -11.47 -14.14
N TRP A 213 6.98 -11.36 -14.86
CA TRP A 213 6.13 -10.17 -14.84
C TRP A 213 5.42 -9.98 -13.51
N PHE A 214 4.99 -11.07 -12.86
CA PHE A 214 4.38 -10.98 -11.54
C PHE A 214 5.33 -10.37 -10.50
N CYS A 215 6.58 -10.84 -10.45
CA CYS A 215 7.56 -10.37 -9.46
C CYS A 215 7.84 -8.87 -9.52
N ILE A 216 7.57 -8.22 -10.64
CA ILE A 216 7.81 -6.78 -10.86
C ILE A 216 6.54 -5.94 -10.87
N GLY A 217 5.34 -6.57 -10.75
CA GLY A 217 4.09 -5.86 -10.50
C GLY A 217 2.97 -6.04 -11.51
N TYR A 218 3.18 -6.82 -12.57
CA TYR A 218 2.14 -7.19 -13.53
C TYR A 218 1.45 -8.51 -13.15
N ASN A 219 0.41 -8.88 -13.88
CA ASN A 219 -0.37 -10.11 -13.63
C ASN A 219 -0.99 -10.19 -12.23
N GLN A 220 -1.21 -9.03 -11.61
CA GLN A 220 -1.90 -8.88 -10.33
C GLN A 220 -2.76 -7.62 -10.35
N THR A 221 -3.82 -7.61 -9.56
CA THR A 221 -4.51 -6.37 -9.21
C THR A 221 -4.67 -6.29 -7.70
N ILE A 222 -4.28 -5.14 -7.14
CA ILE A 222 -4.28 -4.88 -5.71
C ILE A 222 -4.69 -3.43 -5.44
N THR A 223 -5.43 -3.20 -4.37
CA THR A 223 -5.79 -1.82 -3.99
C THR A 223 -4.64 -1.13 -3.26
N PRO A 224 -4.51 0.20 -3.36
CA PRO A 224 -3.49 0.94 -2.62
C PRO A 224 -3.51 0.68 -1.11
N ILE A 225 -4.69 0.51 -0.50
CA ILE A 225 -4.77 0.23 0.94
C ILE A 225 -4.25 -1.15 1.33
N GLN A 226 -4.41 -2.18 0.47
CA GLN A 226 -3.82 -3.50 0.69
C GLN A 226 -2.30 -3.45 0.58
N THR A 227 -1.77 -2.72 -0.40
CA THR A 227 -0.34 -2.46 -0.53
C THR A 227 0.19 -1.72 0.71
N LEU A 228 -0.48 -0.65 1.13
CA LEU A 228 -0.13 0.09 2.35
C LEU A 228 -0.11 -0.82 3.59
N THR A 229 -1.08 -1.73 3.71
CA THR A 229 -1.17 -2.66 4.85
C THR A 229 0.07 -3.53 4.96
N PHE A 230 0.62 -3.98 3.83
CA PHE A 230 1.85 -4.76 3.83
C PHE A 230 3.09 -3.91 4.18
N TYR A 231 3.21 -2.70 3.64
CA TYR A 231 4.29 -1.77 4.00
C TYR A 231 4.21 -1.34 5.46
N ASN A 232 3.00 -1.20 6.00
CA ASN A 232 2.77 -0.99 7.43
C ASN A 232 3.33 -2.15 8.25
N ALA A 233 3.17 -3.40 7.81
CA ALA A 233 3.74 -4.54 8.51
C ALA A 233 5.28 -4.54 8.51
N ILE A 234 5.92 -4.13 7.42
CA ILE A 234 7.38 -3.94 7.39
C ILE A 234 7.79 -2.91 8.44
N ALA A 235 7.11 -1.76 8.50
CA ALA A 235 7.32 -0.72 9.51
C ALA A 235 7.07 -1.23 10.93
N ASN A 236 6.09 -2.12 11.12
CA ASN A 236 5.64 -2.71 12.39
C ASN A 236 6.39 -4.01 12.74
N SER A 237 7.64 -4.12 12.36
CA SER A 237 8.53 -5.27 12.65
C SER A 237 7.95 -6.62 12.19
N GLY A 238 7.23 -6.62 11.08
CA GLY A 238 6.65 -7.82 10.47
C GLY A 238 5.20 -8.13 10.88
N LYS A 239 4.56 -7.33 11.71
CA LYS A 239 3.19 -7.57 12.16
C LYS A 239 2.16 -6.85 11.28
N ILE A 240 1.27 -7.58 10.63
CA ILE A 240 0.11 -7.00 9.92
C ILE A 240 -1.01 -6.75 10.92
N VAL A 241 -1.46 -5.50 10.98
CA VAL A 241 -2.67 -5.08 11.70
C VAL A 241 -3.77 -4.67 10.73
N GLN A 242 -5.02 -4.92 11.10
CA GLN A 242 -6.19 -4.56 10.31
C GLN A 242 -6.30 -3.03 10.18
N PRO A 243 -6.38 -2.48 8.96
CA PRO A 243 -6.73 -1.07 8.77
C PRO A 243 -8.12 -0.75 9.34
N GLN A 244 -8.25 0.38 10.04
CA GLN A 244 -9.48 0.76 10.74
C GLN A 244 -9.84 2.21 10.49
N LEU A 245 -11.07 2.47 10.05
CA LEU A 245 -11.68 3.81 9.95
C LEU A 245 -12.41 4.22 11.22
N TYR A 246 -12.70 3.26 12.09
CA TYR A 246 -13.36 3.49 13.39
C TYR A 246 -12.46 2.96 14.51
N LYS A 247 -12.48 3.65 15.66
CA LYS A 247 -11.70 3.22 16.84
C LYS A 247 -12.27 1.91 17.38
N ASP A 248 -11.43 0.88 17.37
CA ASP A 248 -11.69 -0.42 17.94
C ASP A 248 -10.38 -1.02 18.46
N SER A 249 -10.45 -2.19 19.07
CA SER A 249 -9.27 -2.97 19.46
C SER A 249 -8.44 -3.32 18.22
N THR A 250 -7.12 -3.29 18.34
CA THR A 250 -6.22 -3.64 17.25
C THR A 250 -6.31 -5.12 16.92
N THR A 251 -6.79 -5.44 15.72
CA THR A 251 -6.85 -6.81 15.21
C THR A 251 -5.57 -7.13 14.44
N VAL A 252 -4.92 -8.24 14.78
CA VAL A 252 -3.73 -8.74 14.10
C VAL A 252 -4.16 -9.73 13.02
N ILE A 253 -3.81 -9.44 11.75
CA ILE A 253 -4.05 -10.33 10.61
C ILE A 253 -2.96 -11.39 10.53
N ASN A 254 -1.70 -10.96 10.66
CA ASN A 254 -0.54 -11.85 10.66
C ASN A 254 0.47 -11.36 11.71
N PRO A 255 0.85 -12.20 12.68
CA PRO A 255 1.77 -11.77 13.75
C PRO A 255 3.19 -11.56 13.26
N GLN A 256 3.62 -12.24 12.17
CA GLN A 256 4.99 -12.17 11.67
C GLN A 256 5.04 -12.63 10.20
N ILE A 257 5.23 -11.68 9.27
CA ILE A 257 5.27 -11.96 7.82
C ILE A 257 6.59 -12.60 7.35
N ALA A 258 7.69 -12.34 8.06
CA ALA A 258 9.03 -12.82 7.72
C ALA A 258 9.93 -12.81 8.96
N SER A 259 11.09 -13.42 8.89
CA SER A 259 12.07 -13.37 9.97
C SER A 259 12.48 -11.92 10.29
N GLN A 260 12.72 -11.62 11.57
CA GLN A 260 13.08 -10.26 11.99
C GLN A 260 14.34 -9.75 11.27
N ALA A 261 15.32 -10.62 11.07
CA ALA A 261 16.55 -10.26 10.36
C ALA A 261 16.32 -9.81 8.92
N ASN A 262 15.36 -10.45 8.21
CA ASN A 262 15.01 -10.09 6.84
C ASN A 262 14.12 -8.84 6.79
N ILE A 263 13.24 -8.64 7.78
CA ILE A 263 12.50 -7.37 7.96
C ILE A 263 13.49 -6.22 8.16
N ASP A 264 14.45 -6.36 9.06
CA ASP A 264 15.45 -5.31 9.35
C ASP A 264 16.33 -5.02 8.13
N SER A 265 16.73 -6.05 7.40
CA SER A 265 17.46 -5.92 6.14
C SER A 265 16.63 -5.15 5.09
N LEU A 266 15.35 -5.49 4.94
CA LEU A 266 14.47 -4.81 4.00
C LEU A 266 14.22 -3.35 4.39
N LYS A 267 14.07 -3.05 5.69
CA LYS A 267 13.96 -1.67 6.19
C LYS A 267 15.17 -0.83 5.78
N GLN A 268 16.39 -1.34 5.94
CA GLN A 268 17.63 -0.66 5.49
C GLN A 268 17.63 -0.45 3.96
N ALA A 269 17.11 -1.41 3.18
CA ALA A 269 17.01 -1.25 1.74
C ALA A 269 15.98 -0.19 1.35
N LEU A 270 14.84 -0.08 2.05
CA LEU A 270 13.83 0.94 1.81
C LEU A 270 14.30 2.35 2.21
N GLU A 271 15.14 2.48 3.24
CA GLU A 271 15.85 3.74 3.53
C GLU A 271 16.81 4.10 2.39
N TYR A 272 17.57 3.11 1.91
CA TYR A 272 18.52 3.31 0.80
C TYR A 272 17.83 3.73 -0.50
N VAL A 273 16.61 3.25 -0.78
CA VAL A 273 15.78 3.74 -1.89
C VAL A 273 15.57 5.26 -1.81
N VAL A 274 15.39 5.81 -0.60
CA VAL A 274 15.11 7.24 -0.39
C VAL A 274 16.40 8.06 -0.27
N THR A 275 17.47 7.50 0.30
CA THR A 275 18.74 8.24 0.44
C THR A 275 19.52 8.31 -0.85
N ASP A 276 19.56 7.22 -1.63
CA ASP A 276 20.49 7.03 -2.75
C ASP A 276 19.82 6.53 -4.04
N GLY A 277 18.52 6.16 -3.99
CA GLY A 277 17.78 5.60 -5.12
C GLY A 277 16.76 6.54 -5.74
N LEU A 278 15.83 5.95 -6.49
CA LEU A 278 14.76 6.69 -7.18
C LEU A 278 13.72 7.31 -6.22
N GLY A 279 13.79 6.98 -4.94
CA GLY A 279 12.97 7.56 -3.88
C GLY A 279 13.48 8.89 -3.34
N GLN A 280 14.61 9.42 -3.81
CA GLN A 280 15.18 10.69 -3.32
C GLN A 280 14.19 11.87 -3.27
N PRO A 281 13.21 12.02 -4.19
CA PRO A 281 12.22 13.09 -4.07
C PRO A 281 11.35 13.01 -2.80
N ALA A 282 11.26 11.84 -2.15
CA ALA A 282 10.59 11.66 -0.87
C ALA A 282 11.49 11.96 0.35
N LYS A 283 12.80 12.19 0.14
CA LYS A 283 13.74 12.54 1.21
C LYS A 283 13.38 13.89 1.84
N SER A 284 13.44 13.94 3.16
CA SER A 284 13.13 15.13 3.94
C SER A 284 14.23 15.40 4.97
N ASP A 285 14.52 16.68 5.21
CA ASP A 285 15.42 17.13 6.28
C ASP A 285 14.72 17.22 7.65
N LYS A 286 13.39 17.06 7.69
CA LYS A 286 12.58 17.17 8.90
C LYS A 286 12.28 15.82 9.54
N VAL A 287 12.22 14.77 8.74
CA VAL A 287 11.89 13.40 9.18
C VAL A 287 12.54 12.38 8.24
N GLN A 288 13.13 11.34 8.80
CA GLN A 288 13.65 10.24 7.99
C GLN A 288 12.52 9.44 7.37
N VAL A 289 12.64 9.13 6.08
CA VAL A 289 11.64 8.40 5.30
C VAL A 289 12.27 7.12 4.75
N ALA A 290 11.52 6.03 4.82
CA ALA A 290 11.81 4.79 4.11
C ALA A 290 10.63 4.41 3.22
N GLY A 291 10.88 3.93 2.01
CA GLY A 291 9.80 3.59 1.10
C GLY A 291 10.26 3.19 -0.30
N LYS A 292 9.32 3.00 -1.19
CA LYS A 292 9.54 2.53 -2.56
C LYS A 292 8.67 3.31 -3.54
N THR A 293 9.24 3.59 -4.70
CA THR A 293 8.55 4.13 -5.87
C THR A 293 7.93 3.04 -6.70
N GLY A 294 6.75 3.27 -7.25
CA GLY A 294 6.10 2.43 -8.26
C GLY A 294 5.79 3.23 -9.51
N THR A 295 5.91 2.63 -10.67
CA THR A 295 5.42 3.16 -11.93
C THR A 295 5.04 1.98 -12.81
N VAL A 296 3.79 1.92 -13.21
CA VAL A 296 3.28 0.92 -14.16
C VAL A 296 2.52 1.61 -15.28
N GLN A 297 2.64 1.07 -16.49
CA GLN A 297 1.83 1.46 -17.62
C GLN A 297 0.64 0.52 -17.72
N LEU A 298 -0.56 1.07 -17.78
CA LEU A 298 -1.80 0.31 -17.94
C LEU A 298 -2.05 -0.04 -19.40
N GLU A 299 -2.97 -0.96 -19.66
CA GLU A 299 -3.31 -1.44 -21.01
C GLU A 299 -3.82 -0.31 -21.93
N ASP A 300 -4.47 0.71 -21.39
CA ASP A 300 -4.94 1.89 -22.12
C ASP A 300 -3.84 2.92 -22.43
N GLY A 301 -2.59 2.61 -22.05
CA GLY A 301 -1.43 3.46 -22.24
C GLY A 301 -1.25 4.53 -21.16
N SER A 302 -2.17 4.68 -20.23
CA SER A 302 -2.04 5.55 -19.07
C SER A 302 -1.07 4.98 -18.01
N TYR A 303 -0.78 5.76 -16.97
CA TYR A 303 0.23 5.40 -15.97
C TYR A 303 -0.33 5.52 -14.55
N ILE A 304 -0.03 4.54 -13.71
CA ILE A 304 -0.11 4.67 -12.26
C ILE A 304 1.30 4.94 -11.73
N VAL A 305 1.46 6.05 -11.01
CA VAL A 305 2.70 6.41 -10.33
C VAL A 305 2.46 6.45 -8.82
N GLU A 306 3.32 5.75 -8.07
CA GLU A 306 3.09 5.49 -6.66
C GLU A 306 4.33 5.74 -5.81
N PHE A 307 4.10 6.03 -4.56
CA PHE A 307 5.08 5.91 -3.49
C PHE A 307 4.40 5.36 -2.24
N CYS A 308 4.97 4.30 -1.68
CA CYS A 308 4.54 3.73 -0.41
C CYS A 308 5.72 3.61 0.54
N GLY A 309 5.51 3.98 1.80
CA GLY A 309 6.56 3.98 2.78
C GLY A 309 6.09 4.32 4.18
N TYR A 310 7.03 4.64 5.07
CA TYR A 310 6.77 4.95 6.46
C TYR A 310 7.76 5.99 7.01
N PHE A 311 7.37 6.61 8.09
CA PHE A 311 8.17 7.62 8.79
C PHE A 311 7.76 7.75 10.28
N PRO A 312 8.70 8.20 11.19
CA PRO A 312 10.15 8.25 10.98
C PRO A 312 10.68 6.85 10.63
N ALA A 313 11.78 6.76 9.84
CA ALA A 313 12.27 5.46 9.39
C ALA A 313 12.90 4.64 10.53
N ASP A 314 13.55 5.31 11.48
CA ASP A 314 14.21 4.74 12.68
C ASP A 314 13.20 4.27 13.74
N ALA A 315 12.07 4.99 13.90
CA ALA A 315 11.01 4.68 14.86
C ALA A 315 9.63 4.86 14.22
N PRO A 316 9.18 3.93 13.36
CA PRO A 316 7.99 4.11 12.53
C PRO A 316 6.72 4.34 13.34
N GLN A 317 6.06 5.48 13.09
CA GLN A 317 4.77 5.86 13.69
C GLN A 317 3.65 5.87 12.66
N TYR A 318 3.97 6.24 11.43
CA TYR A 318 3.02 6.35 10.33
C TYR A 318 3.55 5.65 9.09
N SER A 319 2.65 5.00 8.37
CA SER A 319 2.86 4.57 7.00
C SER A 319 1.89 5.31 6.08
N ALA A 320 2.27 5.52 4.83
CA ALA A 320 1.41 6.16 3.86
C ALA A 320 1.63 5.61 2.46
N ILE A 321 0.59 5.68 1.64
CA ILE A 321 0.65 5.42 0.20
C ILE A 321 0.06 6.60 -0.56
N ILE A 322 0.73 6.98 -1.62
CA ILE A 322 0.25 7.93 -2.62
C ILE A 322 0.20 7.19 -3.95
N SER A 323 -0.96 7.23 -4.60
CA SER A 323 -1.17 6.65 -5.94
C SER A 323 -1.79 7.71 -6.83
N ILE A 324 -1.21 7.99 -8.00
CA ILE A 324 -1.65 9.00 -8.95
C ILE A 324 -1.82 8.35 -10.32
N HIS A 325 -3.01 8.50 -10.90
CA HIS A 325 -3.33 8.06 -12.24
C HIS A 325 -3.18 9.22 -13.23
N LYS A 326 -2.37 9.06 -14.24
CA LYS A 326 -2.12 10.07 -15.27
C LYS A 326 -2.04 9.50 -16.67
N LYS A 327 -2.32 10.34 -17.65
CA LYS A 327 -2.52 9.94 -19.05
C LYS A 327 -1.23 9.74 -19.81
N GLU A 328 -0.22 10.57 -19.58
CA GLU A 328 0.92 10.73 -20.46
C GLU A 328 2.26 10.75 -19.72
N LEU A 329 3.33 10.53 -20.43
CA LEU A 329 4.69 10.76 -19.93
C LEU A 329 4.94 12.28 -19.72
N PRO A 330 5.89 12.67 -18.87
CA PRO A 330 6.70 11.79 -18.02
C PRO A 330 5.90 11.16 -16.89
N ALA A 331 6.28 9.95 -16.46
CA ALA A 331 5.69 9.24 -15.34
C ALA A 331 6.82 8.81 -14.37
N SER A 332 6.73 9.24 -13.11
CA SER A 332 7.74 8.97 -12.09
C SER A 332 7.12 8.89 -10.70
N GLY A 333 7.13 7.70 -10.11
CA GLY A 333 6.66 7.51 -8.75
C GLY A 333 7.40 8.38 -7.74
N GLY A 334 8.71 8.55 -7.88
CA GLY A 334 9.51 9.42 -7.00
C GLY A 334 9.15 10.89 -7.12
N LEU A 335 9.26 11.47 -8.32
CA LEU A 335 9.05 12.90 -8.55
C LEU A 335 7.60 13.37 -8.29
N MET A 336 6.63 12.48 -8.47
CA MET A 336 5.21 12.80 -8.37
C MET A 336 4.63 12.37 -7.01
N ALA A 337 4.50 11.06 -6.79
CA ALA A 337 3.93 10.53 -5.56
C ALA A 337 4.88 10.69 -4.36
N GLY A 338 6.20 10.56 -4.56
CA GLY A 338 7.21 10.78 -3.51
C GLY A 338 7.23 12.20 -2.97
N ASP A 339 7.04 13.22 -3.83
CA ASP A 339 6.92 14.62 -3.40
C ASP A 339 5.68 14.85 -2.52
N VAL A 340 4.53 14.28 -2.90
CA VAL A 340 3.30 14.34 -2.07
C VAL A 340 3.53 13.66 -0.72
N PHE A 341 4.13 12.46 -0.72
CA PHE A 341 4.47 11.73 0.50
C PHE A 341 5.34 12.57 1.42
N LYS A 342 6.43 13.15 0.91
CA LYS A 342 7.32 14.03 1.65
C LYS A 342 6.57 15.17 2.34
N ARG A 343 5.74 15.89 1.61
CA ARG A 343 4.97 17.04 2.14
C ARG A 343 4.02 16.61 3.26
N ILE A 344 3.36 15.46 3.13
CA ILE A 344 2.50 14.91 4.18
C ILE A 344 3.33 14.51 5.41
N ALA A 345 4.45 13.80 5.22
CA ALA A 345 5.33 13.38 6.31
C ALA A 345 5.92 14.59 7.07
N GLU A 346 6.34 15.62 6.37
CA GLU A 346 6.84 16.87 6.97
C GLU A 346 5.76 17.60 7.76
N TYR A 347 4.54 17.65 7.24
CA TYR A 347 3.42 18.26 7.95
C TYR A 347 3.14 17.54 9.27
N ILE A 348 3.00 16.21 9.24
CA ILE A 348 2.74 15.39 10.44
C ILE A 348 3.88 15.57 11.47
N SER A 349 5.12 15.51 11.02
CA SER A 349 6.28 15.67 11.91
C SER A 349 6.32 17.03 12.60
N THR A 350 6.02 18.10 11.85
CA THR A 350 5.99 19.48 12.39
C THR A 350 4.81 19.67 13.35
N TYR A 351 3.64 19.15 13.00
CA TYR A 351 2.42 19.22 13.81
C TYR A 351 2.62 18.50 15.15
N ASN A 352 3.16 17.28 15.14
CA ASN A 352 3.42 16.51 16.36
C ASN A 352 4.42 17.20 17.29
N LYS A 353 5.49 17.79 16.74
CA LYS A 353 6.46 18.56 17.56
C LYS A 353 5.80 19.75 18.25
N TYR A 354 4.94 20.48 17.54
CA TYR A 354 4.24 21.64 18.10
C TYR A 354 3.29 21.27 19.25
N PHE A 355 2.52 20.16 19.11
CA PHE A 355 1.59 19.74 20.16
C PHE A 355 2.28 19.10 21.36
N ASN A 356 3.39 18.36 21.14
CA ASN A 356 4.15 17.79 22.25
C ASN A 356 4.82 18.89 23.09
N SER A 357 5.40 19.92 22.46
CA SER A 357 5.99 21.06 23.19
C SER A 357 4.98 21.85 24.04
N LYS A 358 3.69 21.90 23.63
CA LYS A 358 2.62 22.57 24.42
C LYS A 358 2.09 21.71 25.57
N ARG A 359 2.36 20.42 25.63
CA ARG A 359 1.96 19.54 26.73
C ARG A 359 2.99 19.49 27.85
N GLU A 360 4.22 19.93 27.59
CA GLU A 360 5.33 19.99 28.55
C GLU A 360 5.40 21.34 29.30
N HIS A 361 4.52 22.28 28.98
CA HIS A 361 4.32 23.57 29.64
C HIS A 361 2.88 23.67 30.18
#